data_6e38e6e2d9d5b8f91bfb74b7d294dac1
#
_entry.id   6e38e6e2d9d5b8f91bfb74b7d294dac1
#
_cell.length_a   1.000
_cell.length_b   1.000
_cell.length_c   1.000
_cell.angle_alpha   90.00
_cell.angle_beta   90.00
_cell.angle_gamma   90.00
#
_symmetry.space_group_name_H-M   'P 1'
#
loop_
_entity.id
_entity.type
_entity.pdbx_description
1 polymer ?
#
loop_
_entity_poly.entity_id
_entity_poly.type
_entity_poly.pdbx_seq_one_letter_code
_entity_poly.pdbx_strand_id
1 'polypeptide(L)'
;MIVVAIHDEHPVACDALSALLHKADDIEVKSCTNTFDELLHTLANETIHVILMVLYKPSENDIEQVKTLNHRFPKARVLVLSMFKNEQFILKMIKAGAKGHLSSDTNRSEILEAIYTLRNGYEFYAKTITNILLNNYLSDKKIDTNEKENRQKNLSVREMEVFKLFAEGYSNREIAEKLFISIRTVETHKNNIMKKINIKTTVDLVKFAIKNNIIELY
;
A
#
# COMPACT_ATOMS: atom_id res chain seq x y z
N MET A 1 -30.85 2.60 -3.94
CA MET A 1 -29.90 3.68 -4.21
C MET A 1 -28.69 3.52 -3.29
N ILE A 2 -27.48 3.60 -3.81
CA ILE A 2 -26.22 3.50 -3.06
C ILE A 2 -25.71 4.91 -2.81
N VAL A 3 -25.54 5.29 -1.54
CA VAL A 3 -25.09 6.62 -1.17
C VAL A 3 -23.58 6.58 -0.93
N VAL A 4 -22.85 7.45 -1.64
CA VAL A 4 -21.39 7.52 -1.65
C VAL A 4 -20.94 8.89 -1.13
N ALA A 5 -19.93 8.92 -0.28
CA ALA A 5 -19.16 10.12 0.03
C ALA A 5 -17.79 10.01 -0.64
N ILE A 6 -17.34 11.07 -1.29
CA ILE A 6 -16.00 11.16 -1.86
C ILE A 6 -15.16 12.03 -0.93
N HIS A 7 -13.94 11.57 -0.64
CA HIS A 7 -12.93 12.33 0.09
C HIS A 7 -11.66 12.46 -0.74
N ASP A 8 -11.35 13.67 -1.16
CA ASP A 8 -10.17 14.00 -1.97
C ASP A 8 -9.69 15.41 -1.61
N GLU A 9 -8.41 15.55 -1.30
CA GLU A 9 -7.82 16.86 -0.98
C GLU A 9 -7.84 17.86 -2.17
N HIS A 10 -8.17 17.38 -3.39
CA HIS A 10 -8.22 18.18 -4.61
C HIS A 10 -9.67 18.36 -5.09
N PRO A 11 -10.25 19.58 -5.00
CA PRO A 11 -11.65 19.82 -5.37
C PRO A 11 -12.00 19.38 -6.80
N VAL A 12 -11.10 19.64 -7.76
CA VAL A 12 -11.32 19.27 -9.18
C VAL A 12 -11.44 17.74 -9.36
N ALA A 13 -10.62 16.96 -8.64
CA ALA A 13 -10.70 15.50 -8.70
C ALA A 13 -12.00 14.99 -8.05
N CYS A 14 -12.42 15.61 -6.98
CA CYS A 14 -13.69 15.34 -6.33
C CYS A 14 -14.88 15.57 -7.27
N ASP A 15 -14.91 16.70 -7.98
CA ASP A 15 -15.94 17.02 -8.95
C ASP A 15 -15.93 16.05 -10.14
N ALA A 16 -14.74 15.70 -10.65
CA ALA A 16 -14.60 14.76 -11.74
C ALA A 16 -15.11 13.35 -11.37
N LEU A 17 -14.78 12.84 -10.19
CA LEU A 17 -15.26 11.55 -9.68
C LEU A 17 -16.78 11.59 -9.44
N SER A 18 -17.30 12.67 -8.90
CA SER A 18 -18.72 12.88 -8.72
C SER A 18 -19.47 12.83 -10.06
N ALA A 19 -19.00 13.58 -11.07
CA ALA A 19 -19.58 13.57 -12.41
C ALA A 19 -19.50 12.18 -13.08
N LEU A 20 -18.43 11.42 -12.84
CA LEU A 20 -18.24 10.06 -13.32
C LEU A 20 -19.27 9.10 -12.71
N LEU A 21 -19.55 9.23 -11.40
CA LEU A 21 -20.49 8.37 -10.68
C LEU A 21 -21.95 8.74 -10.95
N HIS A 22 -22.28 10.02 -11.17
CA HIS A 22 -23.65 10.48 -11.49
C HIS A 22 -24.24 9.88 -12.77
N LYS A 23 -23.42 9.26 -13.62
CA LYS A 23 -23.91 8.53 -14.81
C LYS A 23 -24.51 7.14 -14.47
N ALA A 24 -24.55 6.75 -13.22
CA ALA A 24 -25.17 5.52 -12.75
C ALA A 24 -26.45 5.91 -11.96
N ASP A 25 -27.61 5.46 -12.46
CA ASP A 25 -28.92 5.88 -11.95
C ASP A 25 -29.20 5.42 -10.50
N ASP A 26 -28.46 4.45 -10.00
CA ASP A 26 -28.62 3.84 -8.68
C ASP A 26 -27.53 4.26 -7.67
N ILE A 27 -26.63 5.20 -8.04
CA ILE A 27 -25.61 5.76 -7.17
C ILE A 27 -25.86 7.26 -6.95
N GLU A 28 -25.91 7.67 -5.69
CA GLU A 28 -25.98 9.06 -5.27
C GLU A 28 -24.66 9.47 -4.61
N VAL A 29 -23.96 10.47 -5.17
CA VAL A 29 -22.83 11.12 -4.49
C VAL A 29 -23.41 12.19 -3.56
N LYS A 30 -23.42 11.90 -2.27
CA LYS A 30 -23.99 12.76 -1.24
C LYS A 30 -23.11 13.93 -0.88
N SER A 31 -21.80 13.71 -0.89
CA SER A 31 -20.83 14.77 -0.59
C SER A 31 -19.49 14.52 -1.27
N CYS A 32 -18.83 15.63 -1.56
CA CYS A 32 -17.45 15.73 -1.90
C CYS A 32 -16.76 16.56 -0.81
N THR A 33 -15.82 15.98 -0.09
CA THR A 33 -15.16 16.61 1.06
C THR A 33 -13.66 16.72 0.82
N ASN A 34 -13.07 17.87 1.15
CA ASN A 34 -11.66 18.12 0.95
C ASN A 34 -10.85 18.02 2.25
N THR A 35 -11.55 18.02 3.38
CA THR A 35 -10.93 17.82 4.70
C THR A 35 -11.55 16.62 5.42
N PHE A 36 -10.77 16.00 6.29
CA PHE A 36 -11.26 14.86 7.07
C PHE A 36 -12.38 15.25 8.04
N ASP A 37 -12.35 16.45 8.59
CA ASP A 37 -13.40 16.96 9.50
C ASP A 37 -14.74 17.14 8.78
N GLU A 38 -14.73 17.62 7.54
CA GLU A 38 -15.94 17.69 6.69
C GLU A 38 -16.51 16.29 6.43
N LEU A 39 -15.64 15.30 6.15
CA LEU A 39 -16.07 13.92 5.97
C LEU A 39 -16.72 13.38 7.24
N LEU A 40 -16.10 13.58 8.41
CA LEU A 40 -16.66 13.15 9.69
C LEU A 40 -18.01 13.81 9.97
N HIS A 41 -18.16 15.11 9.67
CA HIS A 41 -19.42 15.83 9.80
C HIS A 41 -20.50 15.24 8.89
N THR A 42 -20.17 14.95 7.65
CA THR A 42 -21.10 14.30 6.69
C THR A 42 -21.56 12.94 7.22
N LEU A 43 -20.62 12.10 7.67
CA LEU A 43 -20.91 10.74 8.16
C LEU A 43 -21.74 10.75 9.46
N ALA A 44 -21.65 11.81 10.26
CA ALA A 44 -22.46 11.98 11.47
C ALA A 44 -23.93 12.33 11.17
N ASN A 45 -24.19 13.01 10.05
CA ASN A 45 -25.52 13.54 9.70
C ASN A 45 -26.23 12.75 8.60
N GLU A 46 -25.50 11.97 7.80
CA GLU A 46 -26.00 11.30 6.61
C GLU A 46 -25.70 9.80 6.63
N THR A 47 -26.59 9.02 6.04
CA THR A 47 -26.34 7.58 5.86
C THR A 47 -25.49 7.35 4.61
N ILE A 48 -24.22 7.07 4.81
CA ILE A 48 -23.27 6.74 3.74
C ILE A 48 -23.01 5.24 3.70
N HIS A 49 -23.03 4.65 2.50
CA HIS A 49 -22.77 3.23 2.30
C HIS A 49 -21.31 2.96 1.96
N VAL A 50 -20.73 3.81 1.09
CA VAL A 50 -19.33 3.69 0.64
C VAL A 50 -18.65 5.05 0.75
N ILE A 51 -17.45 5.06 1.29
CA ILE A 51 -16.54 6.21 1.32
C ILE A 51 -15.45 5.95 0.28
N LEU A 52 -15.42 6.72 -0.80
CA LEU A 52 -14.32 6.69 -1.77
C LEU A 52 -13.24 7.69 -1.31
N MET A 53 -12.13 7.17 -0.82
CA MET A 53 -11.00 7.95 -0.30
C MET A 53 -9.84 7.92 -1.29
N VAL A 54 -9.47 9.08 -1.83
CA VAL A 54 -8.40 9.21 -2.83
C VAL A 54 -7.09 9.59 -2.15
N LEU A 55 -6.01 8.86 -2.46
CA LEU A 55 -4.70 9.04 -1.85
C LEU A 55 -3.63 9.26 -2.92
N TYR A 56 -2.82 10.32 -2.78
CA TYR A 56 -1.79 10.71 -3.74
C TYR A 56 -0.39 10.28 -3.33
N LYS A 57 -0.16 10.08 -2.04
CA LYS A 57 1.12 9.64 -1.45
C LYS A 57 0.86 8.80 -0.21
N PRO A 58 1.77 7.89 0.17
CA PRO A 58 1.65 7.17 1.43
C PRO A 58 1.76 8.10 2.64
N SER A 59 0.79 8.04 3.56
CA SER A 59 0.80 8.81 4.81
C SER A 59 0.30 7.97 5.98
N GLU A 60 0.99 7.98 7.10
CA GLU A 60 0.52 7.31 8.32
C GLU A 60 -0.77 7.96 8.85
N ASN A 61 -0.99 9.25 8.58
CA ASN A 61 -2.24 9.94 8.91
C ASN A 61 -3.44 9.30 8.20
N ASP A 62 -3.32 8.90 6.94
CA ASP A 62 -4.41 8.25 6.20
C ASP A 62 -4.78 6.90 6.81
N ILE A 63 -3.79 6.17 7.34
CA ILE A 63 -4.02 4.91 8.05
C ILE A 63 -4.85 5.15 9.32
N GLU A 64 -4.52 6.19 10.10
CA GLU A 64 -5.28 6.55 11.30
C GLU A 64 -6.70 7.06 10.96
N GLN A 65 -6.84 7.78 9.84
CA GLN A 65 -8.16 8.18 9.35
C GLN A 65 -9.02 6.95 9.02
N VAL A 66 -8.49 5.97 8.29
CA VAL A 66 -9.22 4.73 7.97
C VAL A 66 -9.59 3.95 9.23
N LYS A 67 -8.70 3.85 10.23
CA LYS A 67 -9.04 3.24 11.53
C LYS A 67 -10.19 3.97 12.21
N THR A 68 -10.14 5.29 12.22
CA THR A 68 -11.18 6.15 12.80
C THR A 68 -12.52 5.92 12.10
N LEU A 69 -12.53 5.91 10.75
CA LEU A 69 -13.74 5.66 9.97
C LEU A 69 -14.32 4.27 10.26
N ASN A 70 -13.48 3.24 10.24
CA ASN A 70 -13.91 1.87 10.51
C ASN A 70 -14.46 1.67 11.93
N HIS A 71 -13.87 2.36 12.93
CA HIS A 71 -14.32 2.29 14.32
C HIS A 71 -15.63 3.07 14.56
N ARG A 72 -15.70 4.32 14.07
CA ARG A 72 -16.82 5.22 14.33
C ARG A 72 -18.01 4.97 13.42
N PHE A 73 -17.78 4.54 12.18
CA PHE A 73 -18.81 4.37 11.14
C PHE A 73 -18.70 2.98 10.47
N PRO A 74 -18.86 1.87 11.23
CA PRO A 74 -18.60 0.51 10.72
C PRO A 74 -19.56 0.08 9.60
N LYS A 75 -20.66 0.81 9.39
CA LYS A 75 -21.63 0.56 8.31
C LYS A 75 -21.19 1.19 6.99
N ALA A 76 -20.37 2.25 7.03
CA ALA A 76 -19.80 2.86 5.83
C ALA A 76 -18.51 2.13 5.44
N ARG A 77 -18.46 1.60 4.20
CA ARG A 77 -17.32 0.82 3.71
C ARG A 77 -16.29 1.73 3.07
N VAL A 78 -15.05 1.69 3.54
CA VAL A 78 -13.97 2.49 2.97
C VAL A 78 -13.40 1.80 1.74
N LEU A 79 -13.47 2.49 0.59
CA LEU A 79 -12.85 2.16 -0.69
C LEU A 79 -11.70 3.14 -0.92
N VAL A 80 -10.48 2.64 -0.96
CA VAL A 80 -9.28 3.46 -1.21
C VAL A 80 -8.95 3.46 -2.70
N LEU A 81 -8.79 4.63 -3.29
CA LEU A 81 -8.22 4.83 -4.63
C LEU A 81 -6.83 5.46 -4.47
N SER A 82 -5.77 4.67 -4.73
CA SER A 82 -4.39 5.16 -4.60
C SER A 82 -3.81 5.57 -5.96
N MET A 83 -3.24 6.78 -6.02
CA MET A 83 -2.52 7.30 -7.19
C MET A 83 -1.04 6.87 -7.23
N PHE A 84 -0.65 5.97 -6.34
CA PHE A 84 0.70 5.44 -6.22
C PHE A 84 0.69 3.91 -6.05
N LYS A 85 1.83 3.27 -6.33
CA LYS A 85 2.00 1.81 -6.19
C LYS A 85 2.91 1.52 -5.00
N ASN A 86 2.31 1.29 -3.82
CA ASN A 86 3.01 0.86 -2.61
C ASN A 86 2.21 -0.26 -1.92
N GLU A 87 2.57 -1.49 -2.25
CA GLU A 87 1.87 -2.68 -1.77
C GLU A 87 1.83 -2.79 -0.23
N GLN A 88 2.94 -2.45 0.43
CA GLN A 88 3.02 -2.52 1.90
C GLN A 88 2.10 -1.49 2.57
N PHE A 89 2.02 -0.29 2.01
CA PHE A 89 1.11 0.74 2.51
C PHE A 89 -0.36 0.31 2.30
N ILE A 90 -0.67 -0.24 1.13
CA ILE A 90 -2.03 -0.73 0.83
C ILE A 90 -2.42 -1.85 1.81
N LEU A 91 -1.50 -2.76 2.13
CA LEU A 91 -1.74 -3.79 3.16
C LEU A 91 -2.00 -3.18 4.55
N LYS A 92 -1.30 -2.11 4.93
CA LYS A 92 -1.59 -1.37 6.18
C LYS A 92 -2.99 -0.76 6.15
N MET A 93 -3.43 -0.17 5.01
CA MET A 93 -4.78 0.38 4.84
C MET A 93 -5.87 -0.70 5.00
N ILE A 94 -5.67 -1.89 4.40
CA ILE A 94 -6.58 -3.03 4.56
C ILE A 94 -6.63 -3.48 6.03
N LYS A 95 -5.49 -3.61 6.70
CA LYS A 95 -5.42 -3.93 8.14
C LYS A 95 -6.09 -2.85 9.01
N ALA A 96 -6.06 -1.59 8.59
CA ALA A 96 -6.75 -0.48 9.25
C ALA A 96 -8.28 -0.53 9.10
N GLY A 97 -8.78 -1.34 8.16
CA GLY A 97 -10.21 -1.58 7.96
C GLY A 97 -10.77 -1.14 6.60
N ALA A 98 -9.91 -0.70 5.67
CA ALA A 98 -10.35 -0.48 4.29
C ALA A 98 -10.91 -1.78 3.70
N LYS A 99 -12.08 -1.71 3.07
CA LYS A 99 -12.79 -2.87 2.51
C LYS A 99 -12.63 -3.02 1.00
N GLY A 100 -12.01 -2.04 0.37
CA GLY A 100 -11.68 -2.08 -1.04
C GLY A 100 -10.46 -1.23 -1.37
N HIS A 101 -9.80 -1.60 -2.47
CA HIS A 101 -8.68 -0.87 -3.03
C HIS A 101 -8.72 -0.88 -4.55
N LEU A 102 -8.54 0.31 -5.12
CA LEU A 102 -8.37 0.59 -6.53
C LEU A 102 -7.03 1.27 -6.77
N SER A 103 -6.42 1.05 -7.91
CA SER A 103 -5.17 1.69 -8.32
C SER A 103 -5.41 2.81 -9.34
N SER A 104 -4.38 3.62 -9.60
CA SER A 104 -4.45 4.77 -10.51
C SER A 104 -4.79 4.42 -11.97
N ASP A 105 -4.66 3.16 -12.36
CA ASP A 105 -4.99 2.62 -13.68
C ASP A 105 -6.43 2.07 -13.77
N THR A 106 -7.23 2.26 -12.71
CA THR A 106 -8.63 1.85 -12.68
C THR A 106 -9.49 2.66 -13.65
N ASN A 107 -10.53 2.03 -14.15
CA ASN A 107 -11.52 2.68 -15.01
C ASN A 107 -12.88 2.81 -14.32
N ARG A 108 -13.82 3.53 -14.98
CA ARG A 108 -15.16 3.76 -14.42
C ARG A 108 -15.87 2.44 -14.04
N SER A 109 -15.78 1.42 -14.88
CA SER A 109 -16.50 0.16 -14.66
C SER A 109 -16.00 -0.53 -13.39
N GLU A 110 -14.70 -0.51 -13.14
CA GLU A 110 -14.10 -1.08 -11.93
C GLU A 110 -14.47 -0.30 -10.67
N ILE A 111 -14.57 1.04 -10.75
CA ILE A 111 -15.04 1.86 -9.61
C ILE A 111 -16.48 1.49 -9.27
N LEU A 112 -17.35 1.36 -10.26
CA LEU A 112 -18.75 0.95 -10.05
C LEU A 112 -18.83 -0.46 -9.48
N GLU A 113 -18.09 -1.42 -10.03
CA GLU A 113 -18.03 -2.79 -9.53
C GLU A 113 -17.58 -2.84 -8.07
N ALA A 114 -16.55 -2.06 -7.71
CA ALA A 114 -16.08 -1.96 -6.33
C ALA A 114 -17.17 -1.42 -5.41
N ILE A 115 -17.87 -0.35 -5.80
CA ILE A 115 -18.96 0.25 -5.02
C ILE A 115 -20.10 -0.76 -4.80
N TYR A 116 -20.52 -1.47 -5.86
CA TYR A 116 -21.56 -2.50 -5.74
C TYR A 116 -21.13 -3.68 -4.85
N THR A 117 -19.89 -4.13 -5.01
CA THR A 117 -19.32 -5.22 -4.22
C THR A 117 -19.30 -4.87 -2.73
N LEU A 118 -18.83 -3.67 -2.40
CA LEU A 118 -18.78 -3.18 -1.03
C LEU A 118 -20.16 -2.98 -0.44
N ARG A 119 -21.12 -2.45 -1.22
CA ARG A 119 -22.53 -2.28 -0.78
C ARG A 119 -23.18 -3.61 -0.40
N ASN A 120 -22.84 -4.68 -1.10
CA ASN A 120 -23.30 -6.03 -0.84
C ASN A 120 -22.57 -6.73 0.34
N GLY A 121 -21.62 -6.04 0.98
CA GLY A 121 -20.92 -6.54 2.16
C GLY A 121 -19.67 -7.35 1.86
N TYR A 122 -19.28 -7.47 0.58
CA TYR A 122 -18.04 -8.14 0.16
C TYR A 122 -16.87 -7.15 0.12
N GLU A 123 -15.66 -7.66 -0.02
CA GLU A 123 -14.43 -6.87 -0.18
C GLU A 123 -14.01 -6.84 -1.66
N PHE A 124 -13.37 -5.74 -2.08
CA PHE A 124 -12.93 -5.56 -3.46
C PHE A 124 -11.45 -5.17 -3.50
N TYR A 125 -10.61 -6.08 -4.01
CA TYR A 125 -9.17 -5.84 -4.16
C TYR A 125 -8.69 -6.23 -5.54
N ALA A 126 -7.81 -5.42 -6.15
CA ALA A 126 -7.15 -5.77 -7.41
C ALA A 126 -6.40 -7.13 -7.28
N LYS A 127 -6.28 -7.88 -8.38
CA LYS A 127 -5.63 -9.21 -8.38
C LYS A 127 -4.24 -9.22 -7.77
N THR A 128 -3.46 -8.15 -7.97
CA THR A 128 -2.12 -7.99 -7.38
C THR A 128 -2.18 -7.98 -5.85
N ILE A 129 -3.13 -7.27 -5.28
CA ILE A 129 -3.33 -7.19 -3.82
C ILE A 129 -3.87 -8.51 -3.27
N THR A 130 -4.79 -9.16 -3.98
CA THR A 130 -5.31 -10.48 -3.61
C THR A 130 -4.18 -11.51 -3.53
N ASN A 131 -3.26 -11.52 -4.50
CA ASN A 131 -2.10 -12.41 -4.49
C ASN A 131 -1.17 -12.14 -3.29
N ILE A 132 -0.97 -10.87 -2.92
CA ILE A 132 -0.15 -10.49 -1.77
C ILE A 132 -0.81 -10.91 -0.47
N LEU A 133 -2.12 -10.67 -0.32
CA LEU A 133 -2.90 -11.12 0.83
C LEU A 133 -2.85 -12.65 0.97
N LEU A 134 -2.99 -13.38 -0.14
CA LEU A 134 -2.91 -14.83 -0.17
C LEU A 134 -1.51 -15.31 0.25
N ASN A 135 -0.46 -14.70 -0.29
CA ASN A 135 0.92 -15.04 0.06
C ASN A 135 1.22 -14.75 1.54
N ASN A 136 0.74 -13.62 2.08
CA ASN A 136 0.88 -13.30 3.50
C ASN A 136 0.09 -14.29 4.36
N TYR A 137 -1.16 -14.62 3.99
CA TYR A 137 -1.98 -15.59 4.70
C TYR A 137 -1.39 -17.02 4.69
N LEU A 138 -0.83 -17.44 3.55
CA LEU A 138 -0.14 -18.71 3.43
C LEU A 138 1.19 -18.73 4.22
N SER A 139 1.84 -17.56 4.33
CA SER A 139 3.02 -17.38 5.18
C SER A 139 2.66 -17.42 6.67
N ASP A 140 1.57 -16.77 7.06
CA ASP A 140 1.08 -16.78 8.45
C ASP A 140 0.62 -18.18 8.91
N LYS A 141 0.00 -18.97 8.02
CA LYS A 141 -0.30 -20.38 8.33
C LYS A 141 0.92 -21.31 8.43
N LYS A 142 2.09 -20.88 7.87
CA LYS A 142 3.37 -21.58 8.05
C LYS A 142 4.10 -21.19 9.34
N ILE A 143 3.58 -20.22 10.12
CA ILE A 143 4.23 -19.68 11.31
C ILE A 143 4.31 -20.70 12.46
N ASP A 144 3.45 -21.74 12.49
CA ASP A 144 3.56 -22.79 13.52
C ASP A 144 4.68 -23.83 13.30
N THR A 145 5.35 -23.79 12.13
CA THR A 145 6.48 -24.71 11.84
C THR A 145 7.79 -24.05 11.41
N ASN A 146 7.82 -22.74 11.13
CA ASN A 146 8.98 -22.10 10.49
C ASN A 146 9.36 -20.71 11.03
N GLU A 147 9.29 -20.45 12.34
CA GLU A 147 9.90 -19.23 12.92
C GLU A 147 11.40 -19.09 12.60
N LYS A 148 12.09 -20.21 12.30
CA LYS A 148 13.51 -20.19 11.93
C LYS A 148 13.76 -19.77 10.47
N GLU A 149 12.86 -20.08 9.51
CA GLU A 149 13.08 -19.76 8.09
C GLU A 149 12.67 -18.32 7.73
N ASN A 150 11.68 -17.73 8.42
CA ASN A 150 11.30 -16.33 8.16
C ASN A 150 12.30 -15.31 8.72
N ARG A 151 13.06 -15.67 9.75
CA ARG A 151 14.20 -14.86 10.22
C ARG A 151 15.37 -14.84 9.22
N GLN A 152 15.47 -15.84 8.36
CA GLN A 152 16.53 -15.90 7.34
C GLN A 152 16.23 -15.08 6.09
N LYS A 153 14.97 -14.72 5.81
CA LYS A 153 14.58 -13.91 4.62
C LYS A 153 14.69 -12.40 4.83
N ASN A 154 14.78 -11.91 6.05
CA ASN A 154 14.97 -10.50 6.32
C ASN A 154 16.46 -10.19 6.48
N LEU A 155 16.93 -9.21 5.73
CA LEU A 155 18.30 -8.69 5.88
C LEU A 155 18.44 -8.10 7.28
N SER A 156 19.56 -8.39 7.95
CA SER A 156 19.91 -7.70 9.20
C SER A 156 20.17 -6.21 8.92
N VAL A 157 20.13 -5.39 9.97
CA VAL A 157 20.46 -3.96 9.87
C VAL A 157 21.81 -3.77 9.15
N ARG A 158 22.82 -4.55 9.52
CA ARG A 158 24.15 -4.48 8.92
C ARG A 158 24.18 -4.90 7.46
N GLU A 159 23.43 -5.94 7.09
CA GLU A 159 23.28 -6.34 5.70
C GLU A 159 22.56 -5.29 4.86
N MET A 160 21.56 -4.61 5.44
CA MET A 160 20.85 -3.51 4.79
C MET A 160 21.77 -2.30 4.54
N GLU A 161 22.61 -1.91 5.49
CA GLU A 161 23.60 -0.85 5.31
C GLU A 161 24.59 -1.17 4.19
N VAL A 162 25.14 -2.37 4.19
CA VAL A 162 26.05 -2.85 3.11
C VAL A 162 25.31 -2.86 1.78
N PHE A 163 24.05 -3.33 1.76
CA PHE A 163 23.25 -3.43 0.54
C PHE A 163 22.97 -2.05 -0.06
N LYS A 164 22.58 -1.08 0.76
CA LYS A 164 22.30 0.29 0.32
C LYS A 164 23.52 0.93 -0.33
N LEU A 165 24.66 0.93 0.36
CA LEU A 165 25.90 1.48 -0.18
C LEU A 165 26.34 0.78 -1.46
N PHE A 166 26.20 -0.55 -1.53
CA PHE A 166 26.50 -1.32 -2.73
C PHE A 166 25.61 -0.91 -3.91
N ALA A 167 24.31 -0.75 -3.68
CA ALA A 167 23.35 -0.35 -4.70
C ALA A 167 23.53 1.11 -5.14
N GLU A 168 24.07 1.98 -4.29
CA GLU A 168 24.50 3.35 -4.59
C GLU A 168 25.81 3.39 -5.44
N GLY A 169 26.42 2.24 -5.71
CA GLY A 169 27.60 2.13 -6.57
C GLY A 169 28.96 2.15 -5.86
N TYR A 170 29.00 2.13 -4.53
CA TYR A 170 30.27 2.05 -3.79
C TYR A 170 30.95 0.70 -3.97
N SER A 171 32.26 0.73 -4.17
CA SER A 171 33.12 -0.46 -4.20
C SER A 171 33.21 -1.14 -2.83
N ASN A 172 33.58 -2.43 -2.80
CA ASN A 172 33.75 -3.16 -1.54
C ASN A 172 34.74 -2.46 -0.60
N ARG A 173 35.77 -1.78 -1.14
CA ARG A 173 36.76 -1.04 -0.37
C ARG A 173 36.16 0.19 0.29
N GLU A 174 35.43 1.00 -0.48
CA GLU A 174 34.74 2.21 0.03
C GLU A 174 33.68 1.87 1.07
N ILE A 175 32.94 0.77 0.86
CA ILE A 175 31.97 0.26 1.84
C ILE A 175 32.68 -0.15 3.15
N ALA A 176 33.81 -0.85 3.02
CA ALA A 176 34.61 -1.28 4.17
C ALA A 176 35.11 -0.07 4.98
N GLU A 177 35.59 0.97 4.30
CA GLU A 177 36.04 2.22 4.92
C GLU A 177 34.90 2.98 5.59
N LYS A 178 33.75 3.14 4.89
CA LYS A 178 32.54 3.84 5.45
C LYS A 178 31.95 3.14 6.65
N LEU A 179 31.96 1.82 6.67
CA LEU A 179 31.33 1.02 7.71
C LEU A 179 32.31 0.52 8.79
N PHE A 180 33.60 0.89 8.70
CA PHE A 180 34.66 0.48 9.62
C PHE A 180 34.76 -1.04 9.78
N ILE A 181 34.72 -1.80 8.65
CA ILE A 181 34.85 -3.26 8.62
C ILE A 181 35.89 -3.69 7.57
N SER A 182 36.26 -4.97 7.56
CA SER A 182 37.18 -5.49 6.55
C SER A 182 36.47 -5.67 5.19
N ILE A 183 37.23 -5.58 4.08
CA ILE A 183 36.72 -5.87 2.73
C ILE A 183 36.12 -7.28 2.69
N ARG A 184 36.75 -8.26 3.34
CA ARG A 184 36.29 -9.64 3.45
C ARG A 184 34.94 -9.73 4.16
N THR A 185 34.70 -8.88 5.16
CA THR A 185 33.43 -8.79 5.85
C THR A 185 32.33 -8.25 4.92
N VAL A 186 32.63 -7.24 4.09
CA VAL A 186 31.71 -6.72 3.09
C VAL A 186 31.32 -7.80 2.08
N GLU A 187 32.29 -8.57 1.58
CA GLU A 187 32.03 -9.68 0.66
C GLU A 187 31.15 -10.76 1.29
N THR A 188 31.38 -11.07 2.57
CA THR A 188 30.55 -12.02 3.31
C THR A 188 29.12 -11.53 3.44
N HIS A 189 28.89 -10.27 3.80
CA HIS A 189 27.57 -9.66 3.85
C HIS A 189 26.90 -9.68 2.47
N LYS A 190 27.60 -9.29 1.41
CA LYS A 190 27.08 -9.32 0.04
C LYS A 190 26.63 -10.72 -0.38
N ASN A 191 27.42 -11.74 -0.11
CA ASN A 191 27.07 -13.13 -0.41
C ASN A 191 25.84 -13.60 0.40
N ASN A 192 25.74 -13.21 1.66
CA ASN A 192 24.59 -13.53 2.51
C ASN A 192 23.31 -12.81 2.02
N ILE A 193 23.43 -11.52 1.64
CA ILE A 193 22.36 -10.74 1.04
C ILE A 193 21.85 -11.47 -0.21
N MET A 194 22.73 -11.78 -1.17
CA MET A 194 22.38 -12.45 -2.41
C MET A 194 21.68 -13.80 -2.18
N LYS A 195 22.13 -14.57 -1.20
CA LYS A 195 21.48 -15.83 -0.80
C LYS A 195 20.10 -15.60 -0.20
N LYS A 196 19.97 -14.64 0.71
CA LYS A 196 18.71 -14.34 1.42
C LYS A 196 17.61 -13.84 0.48
N ILE A 197 17.97 -13.01 -0.50
CA ILE A 197 17.02 -12.47 -1.50
C ILE A 197 16.95 -13.32 -2.77
N ASN A 198 17.66 -14.44 -2.82
CA ASN A 198 17.70 -15.39 -3.94
C ASN A 198 18.11 -14.75 -5.29
N ILE A 199 19.14 -13.91 -5.27
CA ILE A 199 19.67 -13.22 -6.45
C ILE A 199 21.06 -13.77 -6.75
N LYS A 200 21.35 -14.00 -8.05
CA LYS A 200 22.61 -14.62 -8.50
C LYS A 200 23.64 -13.64 -9.06
N THR A 201 23.19 -12.45 -9.51
CA THR A 201 24.08 -11.48 -10.14
C THR A 201 24.05 -10.13 -9.42
N THR A 202 25.16 -9.41 -9.49
CA THR A 202 25.29 -8.04 -8.98
C THR A 202 24.31 -7.07 -9.66
N VAL A 203 24.09 -7.24 -10.96
CA VAL A 203 23.16 -6.42 -11.72
C VAL A 203 21.72 -6.61 -11.22
N ASP A 204 21.33 -7.85 -10.95
CA ASP A 204 20.00 -8.13 -10.40
C ASP A 204 19.84 -7.62 -8.98
N LEU A 205 20.95 -7.56 -8.21
CA LEU A 205 20.97 -6.97 -6.87
C LEU A 205 20.65 -5.47 -6.93
N VAL A 206 21.25 -4.72 -7.86
CA VAL A 206 20.95 -3.29 -8.07
C VAL A 206 19.52 -3.10 -8.56
N LYS A 207 19.05 -3.89 -9.54
CA LYS A 207 17.65 -3.85 -10.00
C LYS A 207 16.67 -4.11 -8.86
N PHE A 208 16.99 -5.05 -7.98
CA PHE A 208 16.18 -5.34 -6.80
C PHE A 208 16.13 -4.15 -5.84
N ALA A 209 17.25 -3.45 -5.62
CA ALA A 209 17.31 -2.26 -4.77
C ALA A 209 16.43 -1.13 -5.31
N ILE A 210 16.47 -0.87 -6.62
CA ILE A 210 15.63 0.13 -7.29
C ILE A 210 14.15 -0.27 -7.20
N LYS A 211 13.82 -1.51 -7.54
CA LYS A 211 12.44 -2.03 -7.53
C LYS A 211 11.79 -1.95 -6.14
N ASN A 212 12.59 -2.10 -5.08
CA ASN A 212 12.11 -2.10 -3.70
C ASN A 212 12.33 -0.75 -2.98
N ASN A 213 12.64 0.35 -3.72
CA ASN A 213 12.85 1.70 -3.19
C ASN A 213 13.92 1.74 -2.07
N ILE A 214 14.95 0.88 -2.14
CA ILE A 214 16.09 0.88 -1.21
C ILE A 214 17.04 2.03 -1.57
N ILE A 215 17.12 2.35 -2.87
CA ILE A 215 17.81 3.52 -3.42
C ILE A 215 16.90 4.23 -4.42
N GLU A 216 17.07 5.55 -4.54
CA GLU A 216 16.42 6.38 -5.56
C GLU A 216 17.38 6.62 -6.71
N LEU A 217 16.86 6.62 -7.94
CA LEU A 217 17.61 7.06 -9.12
C LEU A 217 17.36 8.56 -9.27
N TYR A 218 18.44 9.34 -9.17
CA TYR A 218 18.44 10.77 -9.50
C TYR A 218 18.54 10.97 -11.00
#